data_00e9751d8d70fde91c70950d63958746
#
_entry.id   00e9751d8d70fde91c70950d63958746
#
_cell.length_a   1.000
_cell.length_b   1.000
_cell.length_c   1.000
_cell.angle_alpha   90.00
_cell.angle_beta   90.00
_cell.angle_gamma   90.00
#
_symmetry.space_group_name_H-M   'P 1'
#
loop_
_entity.id
_entity.type
_entity.pdbx_description
1 polymer ?
#
loop_
_entity_poly.entity_id
_entity_poly.type
_entity_poly.pdbx_seq_one_letter_code
_entity_poly.pdbx_strand_id
1 'polypeptide(L)'
;SFSSDPEDYNECKYLNYLYPGNGKKFANIYGRSSHAQAPFFNIHKNGHGYIYAVGWTGQWNFEAVRGNDDIKLHSKIQDTNFRVLPAESFRTSSAVIMAYDGDFLGSQNKWRRLVKKHFSLIGKEGRDKYGPICASIWGGTSTDEAIRRINVIRENKIPFTYIWMDAGWYGKDTKPTP
;
A
#
# COMPACT_ATOMS: atom_id res chain seq x y z
N SER A 1 2.78 -8.42 5.14
CA SER A 1 3.92 -8.95 4.41
C SER A 1 3.39 -9.68 3.20
N PHE A 2 4.06 -9.52 2.11
CA PHE A 2 3.83 -10.37 0.96
C PHE A 2 4.58 -11.66 1.23
N SER A 3 3.87 -12.79 1.25
CA SER A 3 4.49 -14.10 1.18
C SER A 3 5.22 -14.17 -0.17
N SER A 4 6.44 -14.68 -0.16
CA SER A 4 7.14 -15.05 -1.38
C SER A 4 6.64 -16.39 -1.95
N ASP A 5 5.61 -16.96 -1.33
CA ASP A 5 4.97 -18.18 -1.75
C ASP A 5 4.04 -17.89 -2.94
N PRO A 6 4.24 -18.50 -4.11
CA PRO A 6 3.34 -18.35 -5.25
C PRO A 6 1.91 -18.86 -4.97
N GLU A 7 1.69 -19.59 -3.90
CA GLU A 7 0.38 -20.05 -3.43
C GLU A 7 -0.21 -19.14 -2.34
N ASP A 8 -0.09 -17.83 -2.47
CA ASP A 8 -0.47 -16.81 -1.47
C ASP A 8 -1.98 -16.72 -1.18
N TYR A 9 -2.61 -17.85 -0.94
CA TYR A 9 -3.97 -17.95 -0.40
C TYR A 9 -3.98 -18.19 1.10
N ASN A 10 -2.82 -18.34 1.73
CA ASN A 10 -2.71 -18.55 3.16
C ASN A 10 -2.83 -17.24 3.92
N GLU A 11 -3.69 -17.22 4.92
CA GLU A 11 -3.86 -16.09 5.82
C GLU A 11 -2.56 -15.88 6.64
N CYS A 12 -1.74 -14.91 6.22
CA CYS A 12 -0.57 -14.51 6.97
C CYS A 12 -0.99 -13.71 8.21
N LYS A 13 -1.19 -14.39 9.32
CA LYS A 13 -1.44 -13.74 10.61
C LYS A 13 -0.12 -13.32 11.25
N TYR A 14 0.25 -12.06 11.09
CA TYR A 14 1.31 -11.46 11.91
C TYR A 14 0.74 -10.99 13.24
N LEU A 15 0.44 -11.94 14.11
CA LEU A 15 0.10 -11.64 15.49
C LEU A 15 1.38 -11.38 16.27
N ASN A 16 1.56 -10.13 16.69
CA ASN A 16 2.62 -9.77 17.60
C ASN A 16 2.00 -9.45 18.97
N TYR A 17 2.33 -10.25 19.96
CA TYR A 17 1.92 -9.94 21.33
C TYR A 17 2.79 -8.80 21.87
N LEU A 18 2.14 -7.76 22.38
CA LEU A 18 2.80 -6.68 23.09
C LEU A 18 2.67 -6.92 24.59
N TYR A 19 3.77 -7.26 25.23
CA TYR A 19 3.86 -7.35 26.70
C TYR A 19 4.19 -5.98 27.30
N PRO A 20 3.83 -5.69 28.57
CA PRO A 20 4.24 -4.48 29.25
C PRO A 20 5.75 -4.26 29.19
N GLY A 21 6.18 -3.04 28.88
CA GLY A 21 7.58 -2.68 28.68
C GLY A 21 8.16 -3.01 27.30
N ASN A 22 7.43 -3.72 26.45
CA ASN A 22 7.88 -4.09 25.10
C ASN A 22 7.27 -3.20 24.01
N GLY A 23 8.00 -3.07 22.91
CA GLY A 23 7.55 -2.38 21.71
C GLY A 23 7.77 -3.20 20.44
N LYS A 24 7.01 -2.87 19.42
CA LYS A 24 7.21 -3.37 18.05
C LYS A 24 7.41 -2.20 17.12
N LYS A 25 8.48 -2.31 16.33
CA LYS A 25 8.85 -1.33 15.31
C LYS A 25 8.65 -1.92 13.92
N PHE A 26 8.13 -1.10 13.03
CA PHE A 26 7.94 -1.41 11.64
C PHE A 26 8.50 -0.26 10.81
N ALA A 27 9.18 -0.58 9.74
CA ALA A 27 9.72 0.40 8.82
C ALA A 27 9.54 -0.09 7.40
N ASN A 28 9.32 0.82 6.50
CA ASN A 28 9.34 0.53 5.09
C ASN A 28 10.70 0.84 4.48
N ILE A 29 10.99 0.25 3.33
CA ILE A 29 12.24 0.40 2.61
C ILE A 29 12.01 0.73 1.15
N TYR A 30 13.03 1.17 0.44
CA TYR A 30 13.01 1.50 -1.00
C TYR A 30 12.00 2.58 -1.41
N GLY A 31 11.69 3.53 -0.52
CA GLY A 31 10.87 4.70 -0.84
C GLY A 31 9.40 4.44 -1.17
N ARG A 32 8.88 3.22 -0.95
CA ARG A 32 7.50 2.84 -1.26
C ARG A 32 6.72 2.48 0.00
N SER A 33 5.52 3.05 0.14
CA SER A 33 4.72 2.94 1.36
C SER A 33 4.32 1.50 1.74
N SER A 34 4.24 0.59 0.79
CA SER A 34 3.78 -0.79 1.02
C SER A 34 4.80 -1.85 0.57
N HIS A 35 6.09 -1.50 0.47
CA HIS A 35 7.08 -2.41 -0.07
C HIS A 35 7.29 -3.66 0.81
N ALA A 36 7.66 -3.49 2.06
CA ALA A 36 7.90 -4.59 2.98
C ALA A 36 6.67 -4.90 3.83
N GLN A 37 5.89 -3.88 4.14
CA GLN A 37 4.72 -3.98 5.02
C GLN A 37 3.65 -2.98 4.58
N ALA A 38 2.38 -3.37 4.70
CA ALA A 38 1.27 -2.45 4.50
C ALA A 38 1.26 -1.39 5.63
N PRO A 39 0.92 -0.12 5.31
CA PRO A 39 0.89 0.96 6.29
C PRO A 39 -0.34 0.91 7.21
N PHE A 40 -0.81 -0.27 7.56
CA PHE A 40 -2.02 -0.51 8.35
C PHE A 40 -1.69 -1.43 9.52
N PHE A 41 -2.07 -1.01 10.73
CA PHE A 41 -1.78 -1.72 11.96
C PHE A 41 -3.06 -1.91 12.75
N ASN A 42 -3.34 -3.14 13.15
CA ASN A 42 -4.49 -3.47 13.99
C ASN A 42 -4.00 -3.78 15.40
N ILE A 43 -4.51 -3.02 16.37
CA ILE A 43 -4.24 -3.20 17.80
C ILE A 43 -5.53 -3.68 18.44
N HIS A 44 -5.53 -4.90 18.92
CA HIS A 44 -6.73 -5.57 19.44
C HIS A 44 -6.53 -6.11 20.86
N LYS A 45 -7.55 -5.94 21.69
CA LYS A 45 -7.59 -6.52 23.03
C LYS A 45 -9.05 -6.78 23.42
N ASN A 46 -9.38 -8.03 23.77
CA ASN A 46 -10.67 -8.41 24.41
C ASN A 46 -11.92 -7.89 23.66
N GLY A 47 -11.96 -8.04 22.33
CA GLY A 47 -13.11 -7.62 21.53
C GLY A 47 -13.19 -6.12 21.21
N HIS A 48 -12.15 -5.35 21.53
CA HIS A 48 -12.03 -3.93 21.18
C HIS A 48 -10.71 -3.66 20.51
N GLY A 49 -10.63 -2.63 19.69
CA GLY A 49 -9.37 -2.30 19.06
C GLY A 49 -9.38 -1.01 18.26
N TYR A 50 -8.20 -0.75 17.70
CA TYR A 50 -7.95 0.38 16.81
C TYR A 50 -7.21 -0.10 15.58
N ILE A 51 -7.65 0.34 14.41
CA ILE A 51 -6.84 0.27 13.20
C ILE A 51 -6.20 1.64 13.00
N TYR A 52 -4.87 1.63 12.92
CA TYR A 52 -4.05 2.80 12.64
C TYR A 52 -3.49 2.70 11.23
N ALA A 53 -3.60 3.74 10.44
CA ALA A 53 -3.02 3.81 9.10
C ALA A 53 -2.09 5.00 8.97
N VAL A 54 -0.91 4.77 8.40
CA VAL A 54 0.06 5.82 8.05
C VAL A 54 -0.26 6.31 6.63
N GLY A 55 -0.66 7.57 6.50
CA GLY A 55 -0.99 8.21 5.23
C GLY A 55 0.21 8.90 4.59
N TRP A 56 1.22 8.13 4.23
CA TRP A 56 2.41 8.59 3.54
C TRP A 56 2.78 7.65 2.39
N THR A 57 3.07 8.18 1.23
CA THR A 57 3.38 7.39 0.02
C THR A 57 4.82 6.90 -0.05
N GLY A 58 5.73 7.53 0.69
CA GLY A 58 7.16 7.17 0.79
C GLY A 58 7.49 6.31 1.99
N GLN A 59 8.74 6.38 2.44
CA GLN A 59 9.21 5.65 3.62
C GLN A 59 8.67 6.24 4.91
N TRP A 60 8.22 5.36 5.77
CA TRP A 60 7.68 5.67 7.09
C TRP A 60 8.19 4.67 8.13
N ASN A 61 8.17 5.10 9.38
CA ASN A 61 8.34 4.23 10.54
C ASN A 61 7.07 4.27 11.38
N PHE A 62 6.73 3.13 11.96
CA PHE A 62 5.68 2.99 12.94
C PHE A 62 6.20 2.20 14.14
N GLU A 63 5.84 2.63 15.32
CA GLU A 63 6.18 1.97 16.57
C GLU A 63 4.98 1.93 17.48
N ALA A 64 4.71 0.76 18.06
CA ALA A 64 3.76 0.58 19.14
C ALA A 64 4.52 0.13 20.39
N VAL A 65 4.41 0.88 21.47
CA VAL A 65 5.05 0.58 22.77
C VAL A 65 3.97 0.41 23.82
N ARG A 66 3.97 -0.72 24.48
CA ARG A 66 3.06 -0.98 25.58
C ARG A 66 3.68 -0.58 26.92
N GLY A 67 3.02 0.36 27.61
CA GLY A 67 3.21 0.63 29.03
C GLY A 67 2.48 -0.40 29.90
N ASN A 68 2.31 -0.09 31.16
CA ASN A 68 1.51 -0.93 32.07
C ASN A 68 0.02 -0.87 31.71
N ASP A 69 -0.51 0.33 31.53
CA ASP A 69 -1.94 0.59 31.34
C ASP A 69 -2.29 1.22 29.99
N ASP A 70 -1.28 1.61 29.19
CA ASP A 70 -1.44 2.30 27.92
C ASP A 70 -0.68 1.62 26.77
N ILE A 71 -0.96 2.07 25.54
CA ILE A 71 -0.17 1.78 24.36
C ILE A 71 0.12 3.10 23.67
N LYS A 72 1.39 3.41 23.49
CA LYS A 72 1.85 4.59 22.75
C LYS A 72 2.13 4.20 21.31
N LEU A 73 1.55 4.94 20.39
CA LEU A 73 1.74 4.76 18.96
C LEU A 73 2.52 5.95 18.40
N HIS A 74 3.58 5.66 17.70
CA HIS A 74 4.40 6.67 17.03
C HIS A 74 4.50 6.36 15.55
N SER A 75 4.26 7.33 14.70
CA SER A 75 4.57 7.24 13.28
C SER A 75 5.29 8.49 12.82
N LYS A 76 6.20 8.31 11.88
CA LYS A 76 6.96 9.42 11.31
C LYS A 76 7.34 9.13 9.86
N ILE A 77 7.59 10.18 9.09
CA ILE A 77 8.33 10.09 7.84
C ILE A 77 9.77 9.75 8.20
N GLN A 78 10.31 8.70 7.59
CA GLN A 78 11.66 8.23 7.87
C GLN A 78 12.69 9.27 7.38
N ASP A 79 13.79 9.36 8.11
CA ASP A 79 14.98 10.19 7.80
C ASP A 79 14.66 11.67 7.50
N THR A 80 13.62 12.20 8.16
CA THR A 80 13.23 13.59 8.03
C THR A 80 14.22 14.49 8.78
N ASN A 81 14.87 15.36 8.03
CA ASN A 81 15.78 16.39 8.57
C ASN A 81 15.63 17.67 7.75
N PHE A 82 14.80 18.60 8.21
CA PHE A 82 14.58 19.89 7.55
C PHE A 82 14.30 20.99 8.56
N ARG A 83 14.45 22.22 8.10
CA ARG A 83 14.11 23.43 8.86
C ARG A 83 12.91 24.09 8.19
N VAL A 84 11.97 24.53 9.01
CA VAL A 84 10.87 25.40 8.58
C VAL A 84 11.25 26.83 8.98
N LEU A 85 11.32 27.74 8.01
CA LEU A 85 11.63 29.13 8.23
C LEU A 85 10.37 29.93 8.64
N PRO A 86 10.55 31.14 9.20
CA PRO A 86 9.40 32.02 9.46
C PRO A 86 8.52 32.21 8.23
N ALA A 87 7.22 32.14 8.38
CA ALA A 87 6.19 32.18 7.33
C ALA A 87 6.11 30.95 6.39
N GLU A 88 6.94 29.94 6.59
CA GLU A 88 6.80 28.65 5.89
C GLU A 88 5.88 27.70 6.67
N SER A 89 5.24 26.80 5.94
CA SER A 89 4.47 25.70 6.50
C SER A 89 4.88 24.37 5.90
N PHE A 90 4.81 23.32 6.69
CA PHE A 90 5.08 21.97 6.24
C PHE A 90 3.92 21.06 6.59
N ARG A 91 3.48 20.27 5.63
CA ARG A 91 2.49 19.23 5.85
C ARG A 91 3.15 17.90 6.21
N THR A 92 2.90 17.40 7.40
CA THR A 92 3.34 16.07 7.83
C THR A 92 2.55 14.97 7.11
N SER A 93 2.96 13.70 7.31
CA SER A 93 2.11 12.57 6.97
C SER A 93 0.78 12.66 7.73
N SER A 94 -0.28 12.20 7.08
CA SER A 94 -1.56 12.02 7.76
C SER A 94 -1.60 10.68 8.51
N ALA A 95 -2.53 10.57 9.46
CA ALA A 95 -2.85 9.31 10.10
C ALA A 95 -4.37 9.15 10.13
N VAL A 96 -4.83 7.92 9.96
CA VAL A 96 -6.22 7.55 10.17
C VAL A 96 -6.30 6.57 11.32
N ILE A 97 -7.17 6.86 12.28
CA ILE A 97 -7.41 5.98 13.43
C ILE A 97 -8.89 5.61 13.40
N MET A 98 -9.19 4.32 13.39
CA MET A 98 -10.54 3.78 13.44
C MET A 98 -10.68 2.90 14.67
N ALA A 99 -11.49 3.33 15.64
CA ALA A 99 -11.89 2.49 16.76
C ALA A 99 -12.93 1.46 16.30
N TYR A 100 -12.92 0.28 16.91
CA TYR A 100 -13.92 -0.75 16.67
C TYR A 100 -14.18 -1.63 17.88
N ASP A 101 -15.39 -2.17 17.91
CA ASP A 101 -15.80 -3.28 18.75
C ASP A 101 -16.06 -4.51 17.89
N GLY A 102 -15.74 -5.69 18.42
CA GLY A 102 -15.89 -6.97 17.76
C GLY A 102 -14.55 -7.69 17.52
N ASP A 103 -14.60 -8.71 16.70
CA ASP A 103 -13.46 -9.54 16.39
C ASP A 103 -12.51 -8.92 15.35
N PHE A 104 -11.38 -9.59 15.14
CA PHE A 104 -10.37 -9.18 14.21
C PHE A 104 -10.87 -9.15 12.75
N LEU A 105 -11.64 -10.15 12.32
CA LEU A 105 -12.15 -10.23 10.96
C LEU A 105 -13.19 -9.14 10.68
N GLY A 106 -14.09 -8.92 11.63
CA GLY A 106 -15.08 -7.86 11.58
C GLY A 106 -14.44 -6.47 11.47
N SER A 107 -13.33 -6.27 12.20
CA SER A 107 -12.58 -5.01 12.15
C SER A 107 -11.97 -4.75 10.76
N GLN A 108 -11.42 -5.78 10.12
CA GLN A 108 -10.89 -5.66 8.76
C GLN A 108 -11.99 -5.30 7.75
N ASN A 109 -13.17 -5.86 7.89
CA ASN A 109 -14.30 -5.52 7.03
C ASN A 109 -14.80 -4.09 7.26
N LYS A 110 -14.80 -3.60 8.51
CA LYS A 110 -15.08 -2.19 8.82
C LYS A 110 -14.05 -1.27 8.18
N TRP A 111 -12.77 -1.63 8.26
CA TRP A 111 -11.69 -0.89 7.62
C TRP A 111 -11.83 -0.82 6.09
N ARG A 112 -12.08 -1.95 5.42
CA ARG A 112 -12.31 -1.99 3.97
C ARG A 112 -13.47 -1.08 3.54
N ARG A 113 -14.56 -1.06 4.30
CA ARG A 113 -15.70 -0.16 4.03
C ARG A 113 -15.33 1.31 4.20
N LEU A 114 -14.57 1.64 5.25
CA LEU A 114 -14.08 3.00 5.46
C LEU A 114 -13.20 3.46 4.31
N VAL A 115 -12.20 2.64 3.91
CA VAL A 115 -11.31 2.95 2.79
C VAL A 115 -12.11 3.10 1.50
N LYS A 116 -13.02 2.18 1.19
CA LYS A 116 -13.87 2.24 0.00
C LYS A 116 -14.71 3.52 -0.02
N LYS A 117 -15.29 3.90 1.11
CA LYS A 117 -16.18 5.07 1.20
C LYS A 117 -15.43 6.40 1.09
N HIS A 118 -14.27 6.52 1.72
CA HIS A 118 -13.63 7.82 1.93
C HIS A 118 -12.36 8.04 1.09
N PHE A 119 -11.64 6.97 0.74
CA PHE A 119 -10.33 7.07 0.09
C PHE A 119 -10.30 6.46 -1.31
N SER A 120 -11.21 5.53 -1.64
CA SER A 120 -11.26 4.96 -2.99
C SER A 120 -11.86 5.96 -3.97
N LEU A 121 -11.25 6.06 -5.14
CA LEU A 121 -11.77 6.82 -6.28
C LEU A 121 -12.65 5.98 -7.21
N ILE A 122 -12.65 4.66 -7.04
CA ILE A 122 -13.43 3.74 -7.88
C ILE A 122 -14.92 3.98 -7.65
N GLY A 123 -15.67 4.16 -8.73
CA GLY A 123 -17.10 4.42 -8.72
C GLY A 123 -17.51 5.85 -8.28
N LYS A 124 -16.54 6.77 -8.20
CA LYS A 124 -16.77 8.20 -7.91
C LYS A 124 -16.34 9.07 -9.09
N GLU A 125 -16.97 10.24 -9.21
CA GLU A 125 -16.58 11.28 -10.19
C GLU A 125 -16.50 10.78 -11.64
N GLY A 126 -17.43 9.92 -12.06
CA GLY A 126 -17.45 9.38 -13.42
C GLY A 126 -16.39 8.32 -13.71
N ARG A 127 -15.69 7.85 -12.70
CA ARG A 127 -14.75 6.73 -12.84
C ARG A 127 -15.49 5.40 -12.89
N ASP A 128 -14.95 4.45 -13.64
CA ASP A 128 -15.53 3.14 -13.79
C ASP A 128 -15.73 2.45 -12.44
N LYS A 129 -16.79 1.65 -12.34
CA LYS A 129 -17.10 0.83 -11.17
C LYS A 129 -15.97 -0.15 -10.83
N TYR A 130 -15.24 -0.58 -11.83
CA TYR A 130 -14.06 -1.41 -11.71
C TYR A 130 -12.84 -0.56 -12.02
N GLY A 131 -11.71 -0.83 -11.37
CA GLY A 131 -10.45 -0.18 -11.72
C GLY A 131 -10.04 -0.47 -13.17
N PRO A 132 -9.10 0.30 -13.71
CA PRO A 132 -8.61 0.07 -15.07
C PRO A 132 -8.03 -1.34 -15.20
N ILE A 133 -8.30 -2.00 -16.33
CA ILE A 133 -7.82 -3.34 -16.64
C ILE A 133 -6.57 -3.21 -17.50
N CYS A 134 -5.45 -3.73 -17.02
CA CYS A 134 -4.15 -3.65 -17.67
C CYS A 134 -3.84 -4.90 -18.48
N ALA A 135 -3.43 -4.72 -19.74
CA ALA A 135 -2.68 -5.74 -20.47
C ALA A 135 -1.18 -5.50 -20.24
N SER A 136 -0.48 -6.47 -19.66
CA SER A 136 0.95 -6.41 -19.49
C SER A 136 1.67 -7.02 -20.68
N ILE A 137 2.63 -6.28 -21.25
CA ILE A 137 3.57 -6.79 -22.25
C ILE A 137 4.93 -6.90 -21.55
N TRP A 138 5.32 -8.15 -21.24
CA TRP A 138 6.59 -8.43 -20.63
C TRP A 138 7.77 -8.06 -21.53
N GLY A 139 8.86 -7.62 -20.92
CA GLY A 139 9.99 -6.94 -21.52
C GLY A 139 10.66 -7.60 -22.75
N GLY A 140 11.50 -6.83 -23.42
CA GLY A 140 12.18 -7.25 -24.65
C GLY A 140 11.29 -7.30 -25.89
N THR A 141 10.07 -6.75 -25.83
CA THR A 141 9.13 -6.73 -26.94
C THR A 141 9.49 -5.63 -27.92
N SER A 142 9.69 -6.00 -29.19
CA SER A 142 9.91 -5.03 -30.26
C SER A 142 8.64 -4.18 -30.51
N THR A 143 8.83 -3.03 -31.16
CA THR A 143 7.73 -2.14 -31.53
C THR A 143 6.67 -2.87 -32.38
N ASP A 144 7.12 -3.65 -33.37
CA ASP A 144 6.21 -4.38 -34.27
C ASP A 144 5.40 -5.42 -33.50
N GLU A 145 6.02 -6.16 -32.58
CA GLU A 145 5.32 -7.14 -31.76
C GLU A 145 4.34 -6.46 -30.78
N ALA A 146 4.71 -5.32 -30.22
CA ALA A 146 3.80 -4.54 -29.36
C ALA A 146 2.56 -4.08 -30.15
N ILE A 147 2.78 -3.53 -31.36
CA ILE A 147 1.68 -3.12 -32.26
C ILE A 147 0.81 -4.32 -32.65
N ARG A 148 1.41 -5.45 -32.97
CA ARG A 148 0.68 -6.68 -33.27
C ARG A 148 -0.24 -7.09 -32.12
N ARG A 149 0.25 -7.09 -30.88
CA ARG A 149 -0.56 -7.43 -29.70
C ARG A 149 -1.68 -6.43 -29.46
N ILE A 150 -1.43 -5.15 -29.64
CA ILE A 150 -2.45 -4.10 -29.55
C ILE A 150 -3.57 -4.36 -30.57
N ASN A 151 -3.20 -4.68 -31.82
CA ASN A 151 -4.18 -4.96 -32.86
C ASN A 151 -5.04 -6.20 -32.51
N VAL A 152 -4.42 -7.28 -32.03
CA VAL A 152 -5.16 -8.47 -31.55
C VAL A 152 -6.16 -8.11 -30.45
N ILE A 153 -5.77 -7.28 -29.48
CA ILE A 153 -6.64 -6.81 -28.41
C ILE A 153 -7.84 -6.04 -28.98
N ARG A 154 -7.58 -5.12 -29.93
CA ARG A 154 -8.62 -4.30 -30.57
C ARG A 154 -9.58 -5.14 -31.41
N GLU A 155 -9.06 -6.00 -32.27
CA GLU A 155 -9.83 -6.84 -33.19
C GLU A 155 -10.75 -7.81 -32.44
N ASN A 156 -10.26 -8.36 -31.32
CA ASN A 156 -11.04 -9.27 -30.48
C ASN A 156 -11.86 -8.54 -29.40
N LYS A 157 -11.87 -7.21 -29.40
CA LYS A 157 -12.62 -6.38 -28.45
C LYS A 157 -12.36 -6.76 -26.98
N ILE A 158 -11.11 -7.12 -26.67
CA ILE A 158 -10.73 -7.47 -25.29
C ILE A 158 -10.77 -6.19 -24.44
N PRO A 159 -11.46 -6.17 -23.29
CA PRO A 159 -11.77 -4.95 -22.54
C PRO A 159 -10.60 -4.43 -21.69
N PHE A 160 -9.41 -4.32 -22.27
CA PHE A 160 -8.30 -3.61 -21.64
C PHE A 160 -8.44 -2.10 -21.80
N THR A 161 -8.15 -1.37 -20.72
CA THR A 161 -8.21 0.09 -20.71
C THR A 161 -6.86 0.74 -20.98
N TYR A 162 -5.78 0.02 -20.70
CA TYR A 162 -4.40 0.46 -20.99
C TYR A 162 -3.46 -0.73 -21.13
N ILE A 163 -2.29 -0.45 -21.71
CA ILE A 163 -1.21 -1.41 -21.87
C ILE A 163 -0.01 -0.94 -21.06
N TRP A 164 0.57 -1.85 -20.31
CA TRP A 164 1.81 -1.64 -19.58
C TRP A 164 2.95 -2.35 -20.30
N MET A 165 3.87 -1.56 -20.88
CA MET A 165 5.10 -2.10 -21.44
C MET A 165 6.15 -2.17 -20.34
N ASP A 166 6.74 -3.34 -20.17
CA ASP A 166 7.82 -3.57 -19.21
C ASP A 166 9.20 -3.24 -19.86
N ALA A 167 10.27 -3.53 -19.12
CA ALA A 167 11.65 -3.26 -19.56
C ALA A 167 11.95 -3.78 -20.98
N GLY A 168 12.87 -3.09 -21.69
CA GLY A 168 13.26 -3.45 -23.06
C GLY A 168 12.56 -2.64 -24.17
N TRP A 169 11.65 -1.72 -23.79
CA TRP A 169 11.00 -0.81 -24.75
C TRP A 169 11.96 0.25 -25.34
N TYR A 170 13.11 0.46 -24.73
CA TYR A 170 14.08 1.50 -25.06
C TYR A 170 15.07 1.13 -26.19
N GLY A 171 14.87 0.01 -26.89
CA GLY A 171 15.64 -0.37 -28.08
C GLY A 171 16.43 -1.67 -27.97
N LYS A 172 17.37 -1.88 -28.89
CA LYS A 172 18.13 -3.13 -29.00
C LYS A 172 19.12 -3.37 -27.87
N ASP A 173 19.58 -2.32 -27.23
CA ASP A 173 20.47 -2.43 -26.07
C ASP A 173 19.62 -2.64 -24.82
N THR A 174 19.52 -3.89 -24.42
CA THR A 174 18.72 -4.34 -23.26
C THR A 174 19.32 -3.96 -21.90
N LYS A 175 20.40 -3.19 -21.88
CA LYS A 175 20.98 -2.69 -20.64
C LYS A 175 20.33 -1.36 -20.29
N PRO A 176 19.76 -1.23 -19.07
CA PRO A 176 19.34 0.07 -18.59
C PRO A 176 20.57 0.97 -18.57
N THR A 177 20.53 2.07 -19.30
CA THR A 177 21.50 3.15 -19.12
C THR A 177 21.31 3.69 -17.70
N PRO A 178 22.39 3.85 -16.94
CA PRO A 178 22.33 4.40 -15.59
C PRO A 178 21.81 5.84 -15.58
#